data_a4f76212056faa9e5abda14ebebb061f
#
_entry.id   a4f76212056faa9e5abda14ebebb061f
#
_cell.length_a   1.000
_cell.length_b   1.000
_cell.length_c   1.000
_cell.angle_alpha   90.00
_cell.angle_beta   90.00
_cell.angle_gamma   90.00
#
_symmetry.space_group_name_H-M   'P 1'
#
loop_
_entity.id
_entity.type
_entity.pdbx_description
1 polymer ?
#
loop_
_entity_poly.entity_id
_entity_poly.type
_entity_poly.pdbx_seq_one_letter_code
_entity_poly.pdbx_strand_id
1 'polypeptide(L)'
;MSRSVLKKNLIDYFFITLGAMIMAIGIGVFLVDAQVVPGGVSGLSMALHYLSNNRLPVGLMMWLLNIPLFIWGITVLGKQFGVRTFYGFTINSFFIDLFRGDIPGLNMLQLQRSPAIIDLKNNDFLFLVLIGAIFLGLGLGIIFKFKGTTAGSDIIAAIMQKYFGTKPGQAIMLIDFFVISFAGIIIHFKNLSVGRPALSLTLYAFFLLFVSSKLVDIVLDGFNYARSAYIISNKSQEISETIISELSRGATALKARGL
;
A
#
# COMPACT_ATOMS: atom_id res chain seq x y z
N MET A 1 27.13 16.14 6.95
CA MET A 1 25.70 15.89 7.17
C MET A 1 25.37 16.29 8.60
N SER A 2 24.41 17.19 8.85
CA SER A 2 24.12 17.64 10.22
C SER A 2 23.51 16.51 11.06
N ARG A 3 23.76 16.50 12.38
CA ARG A 3 23.19 15.49 13.31
C ARG A 3 21.66 15.40 13.21
N SER A 4 20.97 16.51 12.91
CA SER A 4 19.52 16.57 12.74
C SER A 4 19.02 15.80 11.50
N VAL A 5 19.74 15.89 10.38
CA VAL A 5 19.43 15.17 9.13
C VAL A 5 19.65 13.66 9.30
N LEU A 6 20.71 13.26 9.98
CA LEU A 6 20.98 11.86 10.27
C LEU A 6 19.88 11.25 11.15
N LYS A 7 19.50 11.94 12.23
CA LYS A 7 18.43 11.50 13.13
C LYS A 7 17.08 11.34 12.38
N LYS A 8 16.74 12.30 11.51
CA LYS A 8 15.52 12.24 10.72
C LYS A 8 15.53 11.03 9.78
N ASN A 9 16.63 10.78 9.07
CA ASN A 9 16.72 9.63 8.17
C ASN A 9 16.61 8.30 8.93
N LEU A 10 17.22 8.16 10.10
CA LEU A 10 17.09 6.95 10.92
C LEU A 10 15.64 6.69 11.35
N ILE A 11 14.89 7.72 11.72
CA ILE A 11 13.48 7.62 12.05
C ILE A 11 12.67 7.17 10.82
N ASP A 12 12.93 7.77 9.65
CA ASP A 12 12.24 7.42 8.43
C ASP A 12 12.45 5.94 8.07
N TYR A 13 13.69 5.44 8.11
CA TYR A 13 13.99 4.03 7.83
C TYR A 13 13.41 3.06 8.87
N PHE A 14 13.39 3.45 10.14
CA PHE A 14 12.75 2.66 11.19
C PHE A 14 11.25 2.46 10.91
N PHE A 15 10.53 3.53 10.57
CA PHE A 15 9.11 3.43 10.27
C PHE A 15 8.83 2.73 8.94
N ILE A 16 9.69 2.88 7.93
CA ILE A 16 9.60 2.11 6.69
C ILE A 16 9.75 0.61 6.99
N THR A 17 10.71 0.22 7.85
CA THR A 17 10.87 -1.18 8.28
C THR A 17 9.64 -1.70 9.01
N LEU A 18 9.11 -0.92 9.96
CA LEU A 18 7.90 -1.29 10.70
C LEU A 18 6.69 -1.45 9.78
N GLY A 19 6.49 -0.50 8.85
CA GLY A 19 5.42 -0.58 7.85
C GLY A 19 5.58 -1.78 6.93
N ALA A 20 6.80 -2.06 6.47
CA ALA A 20 7.11 -3.23 5.65
C ALA A 20 6.85 -4.55 6.39
N MET A 21 7.18 -4.63 7.66
CA MET A 21 6.90 -5.80 8.50
C MET A 21 5.39 -6.03 8.66
N ILE A 22 4.64 -4.95 8.96
CA ILE A 22 3.17 -5.00 9.08
C ILE A 22 2.55 -5.47 7.76
N MET A 23 2.94 -4.86 6.63
CA MET A 23 2.45 -5.22 5.31
C MET A 23 2.79 -6.69 4.93
N ALA A 24 4.01 -7.13 5.25
CA ALA A 24 4.47 -8.48 4.98
C ALA A 24 3.67 -9.54 5.76
N ILE A 25 3.26 -9.24 7.00
CA ILE A 25 2.32 -10.09 7.75
C ILE A 25 0.97 -10.17 7.00
N GLY A 26 0.43 -9.04 6.57
CA GLY A 26 -0.81 -9.00 5.79
C GLY A 26 -0.75 -9.92 4.57
N ILE A 27 0.26 -9.75 3.72
CA ILE A 27 0.43 -10.53 2.50
C ILE A 27 0.78 -11.98 2.82
N GLY A 28 1.88 -12.21 3.53
CA GLY A 28 2.49 -13.53 3.69
C GLY A 28 1.68 -14.49 4.56
N VAL A 29 1.04 -13.98 5.62
CA VAL A 29 0.32 -14.81 6.60
C VAL A 29 -1.15 -14.97 6.23
N PHE A 30 -1.81 -13.87 5.81
CA PHE A 30 -3.27 -13.88 5.61
C PHE A 30 -3.67 -14.10 4.15
N LEU A 31 -2.96 -13.53 3.17
CA LEU A 31 -3.48 -13.45 1.80
C LEU A 31 -2.95 -14.53 0.87
N VAL A 32 -1.66 -14.91 0.95
CA VAL A 32 -1.07 -15.87 0.00
C VAL A 32 -1.80 -17.21 0.03
N ASP A 33 -1.91 -17.86 1.19
CA ASP A 33 -2.55 -19.18 1.28
C ASP A 33 -4.07 -19.11 1.14
N ALA A 34 -4.66 -17.91 1.29
CA ALA A 34 -6.07 -17.66 1.01
C ALA A 34 -6.36 -17.46 -0.47
N GLN A 35 -5.33 -17.32 -1.30
CA GLN A 35 -5.43 -17.02 -2.74
C GLN A 35 -6.19 -15.70 -3.04
N VAL A 36 -6.15 -14.74 -2.11
CA VAL A 36 -6.73 -13.41 -2.31
C VAL A 36 -5.64 -12.47 -2.80
N VAL A 37 -5.70 -12.11 -4.07
CA VAL A 37 -4.67 -11.33 -4.77
C VAL A 37 -4.82 -9.84 -4.43
N PRO A 38 -3.83 -9.19 -3.79
CA PRO A 38 -3.96 -7.79 -3.36
C PRO A 38 -3.83 -6.76 -4.49
N GLY A 39 -3.54 -7.17 -5.71
CA GLY A 39 -3.27 -6.29 -6.84
C GLY A 39 -1.79 -6.02 -7.07
N GLY A 40 -1.47 -5.17 -8.05
CA GLY A 40 -0.11 -4.73 -8.36
C GLY A 40 0.91 -5.84 -8.56
N VAL A 41 2.17 -5.55 -8.26
CA VAL A 41 3.27 -6.52 -8.38
C VAL A 41 3.14 -7.64 -7.35
N SER A 42 2.59 -7.37 -6.16
CA SER A 42 2.31 -8.43 -5.17
C SER A 42 1.33 -9.46 -5.72
N GLY A 43 0.29 -9.00 -6.43
CA GLY A 43 -0.66 -9.89 -7.10
C GLY A 43 -0.02 -10.73 -8.21
N LEU A 44 0.80 -10.12 -9.06
CA LEU A 44 1.54 -10.85 -10.09
C LEU A 44 2.51 -11.88 -9.48
N SER A 45 3.19 -11.53 -8.38
CA SER A 45 4.10 -12.43 -7.67
C SER A 45 3.36 -13.64 -7.10
N MET A 46 2.17 -13.43 -6.54
CA MET A 46 1.31 -14.52 -6.06
C MET A 46 0.84 -15.40 -7.21
N ALA A 47 0.45 -14.81 -8.35
CA ALA A 47 0.07 -15.59 -9.54
C ALA A 47 1.22 -16.48 -10.03
N LEU A 48 2.46 -15.97 -10.08
CA LEU A 48 3.64 -16.76 -10.42
C LEU A 48 3.94 -17.87 -9.39
N HIS A 49 3.75 -17.58 -8.10
CA HIS A 49 3.86 -18.56 -7.03
C HIS A 49 2.90 -19.74 -7.27
N TYR A 50 1.62 -19.47 -7.54
CA TYR A 50 0.63 -20.52 -7.82
C TYR A 50 0.93 -21.26 -9.14
N LEU A 51 1.31 -20.56 -10.21
CA LEU A 51 1.70 -21.17 -11.49
C LEU A 51 2.92 -22.09 -11.37
N SER A 52 3.81 -21.80 -10.42
CA SER A 52 4.99 -22.63 -10.13
C SER A 52 4.70 -23.82 -9.21
N ASN A 53 3.43 -24.09 -8.89
CA ASN A 53 3.03 -25.05 -7.86
C ASN A 53 3.67 -24.75 -6.49
N ASN A 54 3.64 -23.49 -6.09
CA ASN A 54 4.17 -22.96 -4.82
C ASN A 54 5.69 -23.15 -4.62
N ARG A 55 6.46 -23.30 -5.72
CA ARG A 55 7.91 -23.47 -5.65
C ARG A 55 8.68 -22.14 -5.58
N LEU A 56 8.15 -21.10 -6.22
CA LEU A 56 8.79 -19.78 -6.25
C LEU A 56 8.34 -18.96 -5.05
N PRO A 57 9.25 -18.50 -4.16
CA PRO A 57 8.89 -17.63 -3.03
C PRO A 57 8.25 -16.34 -3.50
N VAL A 58 7.17 -15.91 -2.82
CA VAL A 58 6.39 -14.72 -3.21
C VAL A 58 7.22 -13.44 -3.07
N GLY A 59 7.96 -13.31 -1.97
CA GLY A 59 8.80 -12.14 -1.73
C GLY A 59 9.91 -12.02 -2.76
N LEU A 60 10.59 -13.13 -3.11
CA LEU A 60 11.62 -13.15 -4.16
C LEU A 60 11.05 -12.71 -5.52
N MET A 61 9.88 -13.24 -5.91
CA MET A 61 9.22 -12.83 -7.17
C MET A 61 8.82 -11.37 -7.15
N MET A 62 8.29 -10.89 -6.03
CA MET A 62 7.95 -9.49 -5.83
C MET A 62 9.19 -8.59 -5.94
N TRP A 63 10.32 -9.00 -5.37
CA TRP A 63 11.57 -8.27 -5.47
C TRP A 63 12.06 -8.16 -6.92
N LEU A 64 12.10 -9.28 -7.65
CA LEU A 64 12.54 -9.32 -9.05
C LEU A 64 11.66 -8.49 -9.98
N LEU A 65 10.34 -8.60 -9.84
CA LEU A 65 9.38 -7.85 -10.67
C LEU A 65 9.40 -6.34 -10.37
N ASN A 66 9.80 -5.94 -9.17
CA ASN A 66 9.92 -4.55 -8.79
C ASN A 66 11.15 -3.84 -9.38
N ILE A 67 12.21 -4.56 -9.77
CA ILE A 67 13.44 -3.95 -10.31
C ILE A 67 13.16 -3.06 -11.53
N PRO A 68 12.46 -3.51 -12.60
CA PRO A 68 12.22 -2.66 -13.75
C PRO A 68 11.36 -1.42 -13.42
N LEU A 69 10.35 -1.57 -12.57
CA LEU A 69 9.52 -0.45 -12.12
C LEU A 69 10.31 0.54 -11.27
N PHE A 70 11.20 0.04 -10.43
CA PHE A 70 12.11 0.85 -9.63
C PHE A 70 13.04 1.70 -10.50
N ILE A 71 13.65 1.11 -11.53
CA ILE A 71 14.50 1.84 -12.48
C ILE A 71 13.70 2.96 -13.14
N TRP A 72 12.48 2.68 -13.59
CA TRP A 72 11.59 3.71 -14.14
C TRP A 72 11.23 4.78 -13.10
N GLY A 73 10.87 4.38 -11.88
CA GLY A 73 10.53 5.29 -10.79
C GLY A 73 11.65 6.29 -10.45
N ILE A 74 12.90 5.83 -10.42
CA ILE A 74 14.06 6.72 -10.15
C ILE A 74 14.19 7.80 -11.23
N THR A 75 13.98 7.47 -12.51
CA THR A 75 14.10 8.44 -13.60
C THR A 75 13.06 9.54 -13.51
N VAL A 76 11.86 9.22 -13.01
CA VAL A 76 10.72 10.16 -12.93
C VAL A 76 10.67 10.90 -11.59
N LEU A 77 10.88 10.21 -10.48
CA LEU A 77 10.71 10.76 -9.13
C LEU A 77 12.02 11.21 -8.47
N GLY A 78 13.15 10.84 -9.06
CA GLY A 78 14.48 11.29 -8.64
C GLY A 78 15.17 10.35 -7.64
N LYS A 79 16.49 10.57 -7.46
CA LYS A 79 17.37 9.67 -6.67
C LYS A 79 16.99 9.52 -5.20
N GLN A 80 16.47 10.57 -4.57
CA GLN A 80 16.12 10.53 -3.15
C GLN A 80 14.92 9.62 -2.87
N PHE A 81 13.96 9.57 -3.81
CA PHE A 81 12.87 8.61 -3.80
C PHE A 81 13.40 7.18 -4.00
N GLY A 82 14.38 7.00 -4.90
CA GLY A 82 14.94 5.71 -5.25
C GLY A 82 15.53 4.94 -4.06
N VAL A 83 16.33 5.58 -3.20
CA VAL A 83 16.98 4.90 -2.06
C VAL A 83 15.95 4.34 -1.07
N ARG A 84 14.94 5.12 -0.74
CA ARG A 84 13.88 4.70 0.20
C ARG A 84 12.98 3.62 -0.39
N THR A 85 12.70 3.72 -1.69
CA THR A 85 11.94 2.72 -2.43
C THR A 85 12.68 1.40 -2.50
N PHE A 86 13.98 1.43 -2.88
CA PHE A 86 14.81 0.22 -2.89
C PHE A 86 14.83 -0.49 -1.55
N TYR A 87 15.04 0.28 -0.48
CA TYR A 87 15.00 -0.25 0.87
C TYR A 87 13.61 -0.82 1.22
N GLY A 88 12.53 -0.07 0.93
CA GLY A 88 11.16 -0.45 1.28
C GLY A 88 10.72 -1.76 0.64
N PHE A 89 10.88 -1.92 -0.68
CA PHE A 89 10.47 -3.16 -1.32
C PHE A 89 11.41 -4.34 -1.00
N THR A 90 12.71 -4.08 -0.77
CA THR A 90 13.65 -5.13 -0.39
C THR A 90 13.31 -5.70 0.99
N ILE A 91 13.12 -4.83 1.98
CA ILE A 91 12.81 -5.28 3.34
C ILE A 91 11.40 -5.91 3.43
N ASN A 92 10.43 -5.41 2.66
CA ASN A 92 9.09 -5.99 2.60
C ASN A 92 9.11 -7.40 1.98
N SER A 93 9.80 -7.57 0.85
CA SER A 93 9.97 -8.88 0.21
C SER A 93 10.67 -9.89 1.12
N PHE A 94 11.72 -9.45 1.81
CA PHE A 94 12.43 -10.26 2.80
C PHE A 94 11.52 -10.73 3.93
N PHE A 95 10.72 -9.83 4.52
CA PHE A 95 9.80 -10.21 5.60
C PHE A 95 8.67 -11.13 5.13
N ILE A 96 8.17 -10.99 3.90
CA ILE A 96 7.17 -11.93 3.36
C ILE A 96 7.72 -13.35 3.38
N ASP A 97 8.89 -13.58 2.79
CA ASP A 97 9.49 -14.91 2.70
C ASP A 97 9.95 -15.41 4.08
N LEU A 98 10.41 -14.50 4.98
CA LEU A 98 10.77 -14.83 6.34
C LEU A 98 9.58 -15.37 7.16
N PHE A 99 8.44 -14.67 7.14
CA PHE A 99 7.26 -15.06 7.91
C PHE A 99 6.58 -16.31 7.35
N ARG A 100 6.77 -16.58 6.07
CA ARG A 100 6.31 -17.82 5.43
C ARG A 100 7.24 -19.01 5.65
N GLY A 101 8.48 -18.75 6.06
CA GLY A 101 9.52 -19.77 6.17
C GLY A 101 10.04 -20.26 4.80
N ASP A 102 9.96 -19.41 3.78
CA ASP A 102 10.39 -19.72 2.40
C ASP A 102 11.90 -19.44 2.20
N ILE A 103 12.59 -18.89 3.22
CA ILE A 103 14.04 -18.63 3.17
C ILE A 103 14.80 -19.88 3.61
N PRO A 104 15.70 -20.46 2.76
CA PRO A 104 16.51 -21.59 3.13
C PRO A 104 17.34 -21.32 4.41
N GLY A 105 17.22 -22.20 5.39
CA GLY A 105 17.91 -22.06 6.69
C GLY A 105 17.18 -21.21 7.76
N LEU A 106 16.10 -20.50 7.41
CA LEU A 106 15.28 -19.70 8.33
C LEU A 106 13.81 -20.16 8.38
N ASN A 107 13.56 -21.46 8.27
CA ASN A 107 12.22 -22.05 8.16
C ASN A 107 11.47 -22.15 9.51
N MET A 108 11.96 -21.47 10.55
CA MET A 108 11.37 -21.54 11.90
C MET A 108 10.05 -20.76 12.01
N LEU A 109 9.87 -19.72 11.20
CA LEU A 109 8.66 -18.90 11.18
C LEU A 109 7.76 -19.37 10.04
N GLN A 110 6.66 -20.02 10.35
CA GLN A 110 5.60 -20.43 9.41
C GLN A 110 4.26 -19.93 9.96
N LEU A 111 4.15 -18.60 10.11
CA LEU A 111 3.00 -17.97 10.79
C LEU A 111 1.66 -18.29 10.13
N GLN A 112 1.64 -18.47 8.82
CA GLN A 112 0.44 -18.85 8.05
C GLN A 112 -0.10 -20.24 8.41
N ARG A 113 0.72 -21.10 9.05
CA ARG A 113 0.34 -22.45 9.49
C ARG A 113 -0.14 -22.49 10.94
N SER A 114 -0.25 -21.36 11.62
CA SER A 114 -0.77 -21.33 12.98
C SER A 114 -2.23 -21.80 13.02
N PRO A 115 -2.66 -22.54 14.07
CA PRO A 115 -4.03 -23.04 14.16
C PRO A 115 -5.08 -21.96 14.02
N ALA A 116 -4.84 -20.77 14.59
CA ALA A 116 -5.74 -19.63 14.51
C ALA A 116 -5.93 -19.12 13.07
N ILE A 117 -4.87 -19.07 12.27
CA ILE A 117 -4.94 -18.63 10.86
C ILE A 117 -5.68 -19.67 10.01
N ILE A 118 -5.41 -20.97 10.26
CA ILE A 118 -6.12 -22.06 9.57
C ILE A 118 -7.61 -22.05 9.91
N ASP A 119 -7.96 -21.81 11.17
CA ASP A 119 -9.35 -21.70 11.60
C ASP A 119 -10.06 -20.53 10.93
N LEU A 120 -9.47 -19.33 10.94
CA LEU A 120 -10.01 -18.17 10.23
C LEU A 120 -10.19 -18.44 8.73
N LYS A 121 -9.24 -19.13 8.11
CA LYS A 121 -9.31 -19.45 6.67
C LYS A 121 -10.50 -20.36 6.35
N ASN A 122 -10.80 -21.32 7.23
CA ASN A 122 -11.84 -22.33 7.02
C ASN A 122 -13.23 -21.83 7.42
N ASN A 123 -13.33 -21.17 8.56
CA ASN A 123 -14.58 -20.82 9.21
C ASN A 123 -14.98 -19.35 9.02
N ASP A 124 -14.02 -18.41 9.04
CA ASP A 124 -14.27 -16.97 9.03
C ASP A 124 -13.46 -16.24 7.94
N PHE A 125 -13.58 -16.70 6.71
CA PHE A 125 -12.76 -16.23 5.59
C PHE A 125 -12.84 -14.73 5.35
N LEU A 126 -14.01 -14.11 5.55
CA LEU A 126 -14.16 -12.66 5.43
C LEU A 126 -13.28 -11.92 6.45
N PHE A 127 -13.23 -12.38 7.69
CA PHE A 127 -12.38 -11.79 8.73
C PHE A 127 -10.90 -12.00 8.42
N LEU A 128 -10.51 -13.14 7.88
CA LEU A 128 -9.15 -13.38 7.41
C LEU A 128 -8.74 -12.31 6.37
N VAL A 129 -9.58 -12.09 5.36
CA VAL A 129 -9.33 -11.10 4.30
C VAL A 129 -9.32 -9.68 4.86
N LEU A 130 -10.24 -9.35 5.77
CA LEU A 130 -10.33 -8.04 6.41
C LEU A 130 -9.06 -7.73 7.22
N ILE A 131 -8.59 -8.68 8.02
CA ILE A 131 -7.34 -8.53 8.79
C ILE A 131 -6.17 -8.33 7.83
N GLY A 132 -6.07 -9.16 6.78
CA GLY A 132 -5.06 -9.00 5.73
C GLY A 132 -5.08 -7.61 5.07
N ALA A 133 -6.28 -7.09 4.77
CA ALA A 133 -6.47 -5.76 4.20
C ALA A 133 -6.03 -4.64 5.16
N ILE A 134 -6.34 -4.78 6.46
CA ILE A 134 -5.93 -3.82 7.49
C ILE A 134 -4.40 -3.77 7.59
N PHE A 135 -3.74 -4.93 7.71
CA PHE A 135 -2.28 -5.00 7.79
C PHE A 135 -1.62 -4.44 6.52
N LEU A 136 -2.15 -4.77 5.35
CA LEU A 136 -1.65 -4.26 4.07
C LEU A 136 -1.78 -2.75 4.00
N GLY A 137 -2.98 -2.21 4.26
CA GLY A 137 -3.25 -0.77 4.14
C GLY A 137 -2.50 0.06 5.18
N LEU A 138 -2.43 -0.39 6.45
CA LEU A 138 -1.67 0.27 7.50
C LEU A 138 -0.17 0.25 7.19
N GLY A 139 0.37 -0.92 6.81
CA GLY A 139 1.79 -1.07 6.50
C GLY A 139 2.21 -0.18 5.34
N LEU A 140 1.47 -0.20 4.24
CA LEU A 140 1.73 0.63 3.06
C LEU A 140 1.55 2.13 3.36
N GLY A 141 0.51 2.50 4.10
CA GLY A 141 0.27 3.88 4.52
C GLY A 141 1.43 4.43 5.37
N ILE A 142 1.97 3.63 6.30
CA ILE A 142 3.16 4.02 7.10
C ILE A 142 4.36 4.21 6.18
N ILE A 143 4.64 3.28 5.26
CA ILE A 143 5.75 3.39 4.31
C ILE A 143 5.65 4.68 3.50
N PHE A 144 4.49 5.00 2.95
CA PHE A 144 4.27 6.24 2.20
C PHE A 144 4.43 7.50 3.04
N LYS A 145 3.95 7.50 4.29
CA LYS A 145 4.07 8.63 5.21
C LYS A 145 5.52 9.03 5.45
N PHE A 146 6.43 8.05 5.44
CA PHE A 146 7.88 8.26 5.58
C PHE A 146 8.61 8.29 4.23
N LYS A 147 7.87 8.59 3.13
CA LYS A 147 8.41 8.81 1.78
C LYS A 147 9.12 7.58 1.20
N GLY A 148 8.74 6.40 1.64
CA GLY A 148 9.09 5.12 1.05
C GLY A 148 7.98 4.63 0.11
N THR A 149 8.20 3.49 -0.52
CA THR A 149 7.20 2.73 -1.29
C THR A 149 7.66 1.28 -1.39
N THR A 150 6.72 0.38 -1.60
CA THR A 150 7.01 -1.03 -1.86
C THR A 150 7.19 -1.33 -3.34
N ALA A 151 7.40 -0.29 -4.16
CA ALA A 151 7.45 -0.35 -5.62
C ALA A 151 6.13 -0.85 -6.25
N GLY A 152 6.15 -1.39 -7.46
CA GLY A 152 4.91 -1.87 -8.07
C GLY A 152 3.96 -0.75 -8.48
N SER A 153 2.66 -0.98 -8.30
CA SER A 153 1.60 0.03 -8.51
C SER A 153 1.80 1.28 -7.67
N ASP A 154 2.51 1.17 -6.56
CA ASP A 154 2.85 2.29 -5.67
C ASP A 154 3.69 3.36 -6.37
N ILE A 155 4.65 2.96 -7.24
CA ILE A 155 5.45 3.90 -8.03
C ILE A 155 4.55 4.68 -8.98
N ILE A 156 3.63 4.00 -9.65
CA ILE A 156 2.68 4.64 -10.55
C ILE A 156 1.78 5.59 -9.75
N ALA A 157 1.31 5.18 -8.58
CA ALA A 157 0.53 6.03 -7.68
C ALA A 157 1.31 7.26 -7.22
N ALA A 158 2.59 7.12 -6.87
CA ALA A 158 3.45 8.25 -6.51
C ALA A 158 3.70 9.21 -7.69
N ILE A 159 3.82 8.69 -8.92
CA ILE A 159 3.89 9.48 -10.14
C ILE A 159 2.57 10.23 -10.37
N MET A 160 1.43 9.56 -10.23
CA MET A 160 0.11 10.19 -10.35
C MET A 160 -0.10 11.28 -9.30
N GLN A 161 0.31 11.03 -8.05
CA GLN A 161 0.28 12.05 -6.99
C GLN A 161 1.13 13.27 -7.37
N LYS A 162 2.33 13.07 -7.89
CA LYS A 162 3.25 14.15 -8.26
C LYS A 162 2.71 15.04 -9.38
N TYR A 163 2.12 14.44 -10.43
CA TYR A 163 1.71 15.17 -11.63
C TYR A 163 0.25 15.59 -11.64
N PHE A 164 -0.62 14.84 -10.98
CA PHE A 164 -2.07 15.06 -11.01
C PHE A 164 -2.66 15.39 -9.64
N GLY A 165 -1.85 15.35 -8.55
CA GLY A 165 -2.33 15.61 -7.20
C GLY A 165 -3.32 14.57 -6.66
N THR A 166 -3.38 13.38 -7.27
CA THR A 166 -4.28 12.30 -6.84
C THR A 166 -3.85 11.74 -5.49
N LYS A 167 -4.81 11.28 -4.69
CA LYS A 167 -4.50 10.55 -3.46
C LYS A 167 -3.90 9.19 -3.80
N PRO A 168 -2.80 8.77 -3.12
CA PRO A 168 -2.14 7.49 -3.39
C PRO A 168 -3.08 6.29 -3.34
N GLY A 169 -3.95 6.18 -2.32
CA GLY A 169 -4.90 5.08 -2.22
C GLY A 169 -5.88 5.03 -3.39
N GLN A 170 -6.34 6.19 -3.88
CA GLN A 170 -7.21 6.24 -5.05
C GLN A 170 -6.49 5.79 -6.33
N ALA A 171 -5.24 6.19 -6.51
CA ALA A 171 -4.43 5.79 -7.64
C ALA A 171 -4.14 4.28 -7.62
N ILE A 172 -3.77 3.74 -6.46
CA ILE A 172 -3.59 2.29 -6.25
C ILE A 172 -4.89 1.55 -6.57
N MET A 173 -6.02 2.01 -6.03
CA MET A 173 -7.33 1.37 -6.27
C MET A 173 -7.66 1.28 -7.76
N LEU A 174 -7.38 2.33 -8.53
CA LEU A 174 -7.63 2.35 -9.98
C LEU A 174 -6.75 1.32 -10.71
N ILE A 175 -5.45 1.32 -10.44
CA ILE A 175 -4.48 0.44 -11.11
C ILE A 175 -4.75 -1.01 -10.75
N ASP A 176 -4.90 -1.29 -9.46
CA ASP A 176 -5.03 -2.64 -8.94
C ASP A 176 -6.39 -3.26 -9.30
N PHE A 177 -7.43 -2.44 -9.52
CA PHE A 177 -8.70 -2.92 -10.06
C PHE A 177 -8.50 -3.68 -11.38
N PHE A 178 -7.72 -3.13 -12.31
CA PHE A 178 -7.43 -3.80 -13.58
C PHE A 178 -6.54 -5.04 -13.38
N VAL A 179 -5.56 -4.96 -12.48
CA VAL A 179 -4.67 -6.10 -12.19
C VAL A 179 -5.45 -7.26 -11.56
N ILE A 180 -6.30 -6.99 -10.59
CA ILE A 180 -7.14 -8.00 -9.93
C ILE A 180 -8.13 -8.62 -10.92
N SER A 181 -8.77 -7.81 -11.76
CA SER A 181 -9.67 -8.31 -12.79
C SER A 181 -8.96 -9.28 -13.74
N PHE A 182 -7.77 -8.90 -14.21
CA PHE A 182 -6.96 -9.74 -15.10
C PHE A 182 -6.48 -11.02 -14.40
N ALA A 183 -6.00 -10.92 -13.15
CA ALA A 183 -5.61 -12.07 -12.35
C ALA A 183 -6.78 -13.04 -12.10
N GLY A 184 -7.96 -12.52 -11.79
CA GLY A 184 -9.18 -13.31 -11.61
C GLY A 184 -9.56 -14.11 -12.87
N ILE A 185 -9.44 -13.48 -14.03
CA ILE A 185 -9.66 -14.14 -15.33
C ILE A 185 -8.65 -15.29 -15.54
N ILE A 186 -7.35 -15.06 -15.27
CA ILE A 186 -6.31 -16.09 -15.39
C ILE A 186 -6.58 -17.26 -14.43
N ILE A 187 -6.87 -16.96 -13.17
CA ILE A 187 -7.16 -17.98 -12.14
C ILE A 187 -8.36 -18.85 -12.58
N HIS A 188 -9.39 -18.23 -13.15
CA HIS A 188 -10.57 -18.94 -13.64
C HIS A 188 -10.23 -19.86 -14.82
N PHE A 189 -9.62 -19.34 -15.89
CA PHE A 189 -9.34 -20.11 -17.12
C PHE A 189 -8.27 -21.21 -16.92
N LYS A 190 -7.35 -21.02 -15.99
CA LYS A 190 -6.30 -22.00 -15.66
C LYS A 190 -6.68 -22.96 -14.54
N ASN A 191 -7.91 -22.83 -13.97
CA ASN A 191 -8.36 -23.63 -12.83
C ASN A 191 -7.37 -23.65 -11.65
N LEU A 192 -6.77 -22.49 -11.36
CA LEU A 192 -5.75 -22.36 -10.28
C LEU A 192 -6.39 -22.19 -8.90
N SER A 193 -7.70 -21.98 -8.81
CA SER A 193 -8.42 -21.77 -7.54
C SER A 193 -8.52 -23.07 -6.74
N VAL A 194 -8.17 -22.99 -5.45
CA VAL A 194 -8.26 -24.11 -4.52
C VAL A 194 -9.25 -23.78 -3.39
N GLY A 195 -10.25 -24.64 -3.21
CA GLY A 195 -11.20 -24.55 -2.10
C GLY A 195 -12.34 -23.55 -2.27
N ARG A 196 -12.18 -22.48 -3.09
CA ARG A 196 -13.22 -21.48 -3.38
C ARG A 196 -13.25 -21.12 -4.87
N PRO A 197 -14.43 -20.79 -5.44
CA PRO A 197 -14.51 -20.37 -6.84
C PRO A 197 -13.67 -19.12 -7.13
N ALA A 198 -13.04 -19.03 -8.30
CA ALA A 198 -12.20 -17.90 -8.71
C ALA A 198 -12.96 -16.56 -8.62
N LEU A 199 -14.25 -16.53 -8.98
CA LEU A 199 -15.10 -15.34 -8.86
C LEU A 199 -15.18 -14.86 -7.40
N SER A 200 -15.41 -15.76 -6.45
CA SER A 200 -15.48 -15.40 -5.02
C SER A 200 -14.15 -14.83 -4.54
N LEU A 201 -13.02 -15.43 -4.91
CA LEU A 201 -11.68 -14.94 -4.57
C LEU A 201 -11.42 -13.54 -5.16
N THR A 202 -11.88 -13.30 -6.39
CA THR A 202 -11.77 -11.99 -7.04
C THR A 202 -12.62 -10.94 -6.33
N LEU A 203 -13.85 -11.27 -5.89
CA LEU A 203 -14.70 -10.36 -5.11
C LEU A 203 -14.06 -10.03 -3.75
N TYR A 204 -13.47 -11.00 -3.06
CA TYR A 204 -12.70 -10.75 -1.85
C TYR A 204 -11.47 -9.88 -2.11
N ALA A 205 -10.80 -10.04 -3.25
CA ALA A 205 -9.68 -9.19 -3.64
C ALA A 205 -10.11 -7.73 -3.87
N PHE A 206 -11.26 -7.47 -4.48
CA PHE A 206 -11.82 -6.11 -4.60
C PHE A 206 -12.21 -5.51 -3.25
N PHE A 207 -12.80 -6.31 -2.35
CA PHE A 207 -13.09 -5.88 -0.99
C PHE A 207 -11.81 -5.49 -0.23
N LEU A 208 -10.78 -6.35 -0.31
CA LEU A 208 -9.45 -6.08 0.25
C LEU A 208 -8.87 -4.78 -0.30
N LEU A 209 -8.89 -4.60 -1.63
CA LEU A 209 -8.39 -3.41 -2.32
C LEU A 209 -9.09 -2.15 -1.80
N PHE A 210 -10.41 -2.17 -1.68
CA PHE A 210 -11.18 -1.03 -1.17
C PHE A 210 -10.77 -0.67 0.27
N VAL A 211 -10.72 -1.65 1.16
CA VAL A 211 -10.38 -1.44 2.59
C VAL A 211 -8.94 -0.95 2.72
N SER A 212 -7.98 -1.62 2.08
CA SER A 212 -6.56 -1.25 2.17
C SER A 212 -6.28 0.14 1.59
N SER A 213 -6.84 0.48 0.43
CA SER A 213 -6.68 1.80 -0.19
C SER A 213 -7.24 2.92 0.69
N LYS A 214 -8.40 2.70 1.33
CA LYS A 214 -8.96 3.68 2.29
C LYS A 214 -8.08 3.85 3.52
N LEU A 215 -7.49 2.76 4.03
CA LEU A 215 -6.58 2.83 5.16
C LEU A 215 -5.28 3.56 4.80
N VAL A 216 -4.74 3.37 3.60
CA VAL A 216 -3.60 4.17 3.12
C VAL A 216 -3.91 5.66 3.18
N ASP A 217 -5.06 6.08 2.64
CA ASP A 217 -5.45 7.49 2.64
C ASP A 217 -5.66 8.02 4.07
N ILE A 218 -6.26 7.23 4.97
CA ILE A 218 -6.46 7.60 6.39
C ILE A 218 -5.12 7.78 7.11
N VAL A 219 -4.15 6.90 6.89
CA VAL A 219 -2.80 6.99 7.51
C VAL A 219 -2.05 8.22 7.01
N LEU A 220 -2.23 8.60 5.74
CA LEU A 220 -1.57 9.75 5.13
C LEU A 220 -2.23 11.07 5.56
N ASP A 221 -3.53 11.19 5.37
CA ASP A 221 -4.28 12.44 5.54
C ASP A 221 -4.92 12.58 6.94
N GLY A 222 -5.07 11.47 7.67
CA GLY A 222 -5.84 11.39 8.92
C GLY A 222 -7.35 11.30 8.68
N PHE A 223 -8.11 11.34 9.77
CA PHE A 223 -9.58 11.29 9.74
C PHE A 223 -10.22 12.67 9.46
N ASN A 224 -9.44 13.75 9.50
CA ASN A 224 -9.95 15.10 9.33
C ASN A 224 -9.91 15.54 7.88
N TYR A 225 -11.06 15.65 7.27
CA TYR A 225 -11.25 16.20 5.91
C TYR A 225 -11.42 17.73 5.90
N ALA A 226 -10.96 18.42 6.94
CA ALA A 226 -11.00 19.87 6.99
C ALA A 226 -10.14 20.47 5.87
N ARG A 227 -10.72 21.37 5.09
CA ARG A 227 -10.02 22.09 4.03
C ARG A 227 -9.92 23.56 4.44
N SER A 228 -8.73 24.14 4.25
CA SER A 228 -8.53 25.58 4.38
C SER A 228 -8.47 26.19 3.00
N ALA A 229 -9.22 27.25 2.79
CA ALA A 229 -9.15 28.07 1.58
C ALA A 229 -8.39 29.36 1.91
N TYR A 230 -7.35 29.66 1.13
CA TYR A 230 -6.63 30.92 1.22
C TYR A 230 -7.11 31.83 0.09
N ILE A 231 -7.74 32.96 0.46
CA ILE A 231 -8.24 33.95 -0.49
C ILE A 231 -7.36 35.20 -0.38
N ILE A 232 -6.67 35.55 -1.46
CA ILE A 232 -5.86 36.77 -1.52
C ILE A 232 -6.70 37.84 -2.22
N SER A 233 -7.09 38.88 -1.49
CA SER A 233 -7.95 39.94 -2.02
C SER A 233 -7.77 41.25 -1.26
N ASN A 234 -8.01 42.38 -1.94
CA ASN A 234 -8.09 43.70 -1.33
C ASN A 234 -9.45 43.95 -0.63
N LYS A 235 -10.41 43.03 -0.80
CA LYS A 235 -11.77 43.08 -0.23
C LYS A 235 -11.95 42.05 0.88
N SER A 236 -10.93 41.83 1.70
CA SER A 236 -10.92 40.77 2.72
C SER A 236 -12.07 40.87 3.73
N GLN A 237 -12.49 42.10 4.07
CA GLN A 237 -13.56 42.31 5.04
C GLN A 237 -14.92 41.95 4.45
N GLU A 238 -15.23 42.41 3.24
CA GLU A 238 -16.50 42.13 2.53
C GLU A 238 -16.63 40.61 2.30
N ILE A 239 -15.53 39.91 1.91
CA ILE A 239 -15.50 38.45 1.73
C ILE A 239 -15.71 37.74 3.07
N SER A 240 -15.08 38.18 4.16
CA SER A 240 -15.23 37.52 5.46
C SER A 240 -16.63 37.66 6.03
N GLU A 241 -17.26 38.80 5.87
CA GLU A 241 -18.66 39.04 6.27
C GLU A 241 -19.63 38.12 5.50
N THR A 242 -19.43 37.96 4.19
CA THR A 242 -20.23 37.08 3.36
C THR A 242 -20.03 35.60 3.76
N ILE A 243 -18.78 35.17 4.01
CA ILE A 243 -18.47 33.79 4.45
C ILE A 243 -19.17 33.47 5.79
N ILE A 244 -19.15 34.43 6.75
CA ILE A 244 -19.75 34.23 8.06
C ILE A 244 -21.27 34.22 7.95
N SER A 245 -21.86 35.16 7.19
CA SER A 245 -23.31 35.31 7.10
C SER A 245 -23.98 34.24 6.24
N GLU A 246 -23.43 33.91 5.07
CA GLU A 246 -24.07 33.01 4.12
C GLU A 246 -23.62 31.54 4.29
N LEU A 247 -22.36 31.30 4.62
CA LEU A 247 -21.81 29.93 4.73
C LEU A 247 -21.72 29.41 6.17
N SER A 248 -21.97 30.27 7.17
CA SER A 248 -21.83 29.95 8.60
C SER A 248 -20.47 29.30 8.91
N ARG A 249 -19.40 29.78 8.29
CA ARG A 249 -18.03 29.31 8.46
C ARG A 249 -17.17 30.40 9.08
N GLY A 250 -16.18 29.98 9.91
CA GLY A 250 -15.19 30.90 10.46
C GLY A 250 -14.25 31.43 9.38
N ALA A 251 -13.95 32.74 9.42
CA ALA A 251 -12.92 33.35 8.57
C ALA A 251 -11.85 33.99 9.46
N THR A 252 -10.58 33.86 9.06
CA THR A 252 -9.43 34.47 9.74
C THR A 252 -8.69 35.35 8.74
N ALA A 253 -8.60 36.66 9.01
CA ALA A 253 -7.82 37.56 8.19
C ALA A 253 -6.36 37.57 8.65
N LEU A 254 -5.44 37.31 7.73
CA LEU A 254 -3.99 37.40 7.93
C LEU A 254 -3.48 38.67 7.24
N LYS A 255 -2.82 39.56 7.97
CA LYS A 255 -2.13 40.70 7.38
C LYS A 255 -0.81 40.22 6.79
N ALA A 256 -0.64 40.29 5.47
CA ALA A 256 0.59 40.00 4.80
C ALA A 256 1.16 41.30 4.19
N ARG A 257 2.49 41.41 4.19
CA ARG A 257 3.24 42.48 3.53
C ARG A 257 4.07 41.88 2.43
N GLY A 258 3.90 42.36 1.19
CA GLY A 258 4.82 42.01 0.11
C GLY A 258 6.22 42.55 0.37
N LEU A 259 7.24 41.75 0.03
CA LEU A 259 8.64 42.16 0.09
C LEU A 259 9.04 42.83 -1.23
#